data_c7c6a7ab3e0849dd1928c71146c6a197
#
_entry.id   c7c6a7ab3e0849dd1928c71146c6a197
#
_cell.length_a   1.000
_cell.length_b   1.000
_cell.length_c   1.000
_cell.angle_alpha   90.00
_cell.angle_beta   90.00
_cell.angle_gamma   90.00
#
_symmetry.space_group_name_H-M   'P 1'
#
loop_
_entity.id
_entity.type
_entity.pdbx_description
1 polymer ?
#
loop_
_entity_poly.entity_id
_entity_poly.type
_entity_poly.pdbx_seq_one_letter_code
_entity_poly.pdbx_strand_id
1 'polypeptide(L)'
;LEQMKRPLGRPPQDSKKKPTKTTIVENAIQLFLQNGYQLVSMDDVAKNCGVTKATVYYYYPTKADLFTDAMVQMMLRISERMAEILSSNKSLKVNLHEMVKVHLRATFEIDLKAFTKEAKVSLSDEQLQQMNNAEEMMYNVIEKAMTTAIENEEIPRGNSKFYTQLFFAILSIGNYRDTDQKSIFSTIDEMAEQIIDFFWNGIMGKK
;
A
#
# COMPACT_ATOMS: atom_id res chain seq x y z
N LEU A 1 55.13 25.24 -24.69
CA LEU A 1 54.21 24.11 -24.96
C LEU A 1 53.35 23.92 -23.72
N GLU A 2 52.17 24.54 -23.73
CA GLU A 2 51.18 24.52 -22.66
C GLU A 2 50.36 23.25 -22.75
N GLN A 3 50.45 22.39 -21.75
CA GLN A 3 49.67 21.14 -21.67
C GLN A 3 48.22 21.52 -21.31
N MET A 4 47.29 21.41 -22.27
CA MET A 4 45.84 21.45 -22.04
C MET A 4 45.44 20.32 -21.09
N LYS A 5 45.07 20.66 -19.85
CA LYS A 5 44.41 19.73 -18.90
C LYS A 5 43.05 19.34 -19.43
N ARG A 6 42.87 18.03 -19.67
CA ARG A 6 41.55 17.45 -20.00
C ARG A 6 40.56 17.74 -18.84
N PRO A 7 39.32 18.10 -19.12
CA PRO A 7 38.32 18.28 -18.07
C PRO A 7 38.08 16.94 -17.37
N LEU A 8 38.01 17.00 -16.04
CA LEU A 8 37.69 15.86 -15.17
C LEU A 8 36.34 15.28 -15.59
N GLY A 9 36.31 13.98 -15.90
CA GLY A 9 35.08 13.24 -16.18
C GLY A 9 34.09 13.32 -15.01
N ARG A 10 32.80 13.10 -15.31
CA ARG A 10 31.70 13.09 -14.33
C ARG A 10 32.12 12.24 -13.11
N PRO A 11 31.99 12.76 -11.86
CA PRO A 11 32.31 12.01 -10.65
C PRO A 11 31.59 10.64 -10.66
N PRO A 12 32.21 9.58 -10.11
CA PRO A 12 31.51 8.30 -9.96
C PRO A 12 30.23 8.50 -9.18
N GLN A 13 29.13 7.97 -9.70
CA GLN A 13 27.83 8.01 -9.02
C GLN A 13 27.97 7.21 -7.72
N ASP A 14 27.77 7.89 -6.59
CA ASP A 14 27.87 7.29 -5.27
C ASP A 14 26.93 6.07 -5.22
N SER A 15 27.48 4.87 -5.10
CA SER A 15 26.77 3.59 -5.21
C SER A 15 25.72 3.37 -4.09
N LYS A 16 25.57 4.34 -3.19
CA LYS A 16 24.58 4.37 -2.09
C LYS A 16 23.37 5.27 -2.36
N LYS A 17 23.36 6.05 -3.44
CA LYS A 17 22.18 6.88 -3.76
C LYS A 17 21.14 6.04 -4.50
N LYS A 18 19.92 6.00 -3.94
CA LYS A 18 18.75 5.41 -4.64
C LYS A 18 18.60 6.04 -6.04
N PRO A 19 18.14 5.27 -7.04
CA PRO A 19 17.82 5.81 -8.35
C PRO A 19 16.84 6.98 -8.24
N THR A 20 17.03 8.02 -9.02
CA THR A 20 16.19 9.24 -8.98
C THR A 20 14.69 8.91 -9.13
N LYS A 21 14.33 7.99 -10.04
CA LYS A 21 12.95 7.54 -10.21
C LYS A 21 12.37 6.96 -8.92
N THR A 22 13.11 6.09 -8.24
CA THR A 22 12.69 5.50 -6.96
C THR A 22 12.47 6.56 -5.89
N THR A 23 13.37 7.55 -5.80
CA THR A 23 13.23 8.67 -4.86
C THR A 23 11.97 9.48 -5.15
N ILE A 24 11.67 9.77 -6.43
CA ILE A 24 10.46 10.49 -6.84
C ILE A 24 9.21 9.71 -6.41
N VAL A 25 9.13 8.42 -6.70
CA VAL A 25 7.99 7.57 -6.35
C VAL A 25 7.78 7.51 -4.83
N GLU A 26 8.83 7.28 -4.04
CA GLU A 26 8.73 7.20 -2.58
C GLU A 26 8.21 8.50 -1.95
N ASN A 27 8.71 9.65 -2.41
CA ASN A 27 8.24 10.95 -1.94
C ASN A 27 6.80 11.24 -2.44
N ALA A 28 6.46 10.85 -3.66
CA ALA A 28 5.12 10.99 -4.19
C ALA A 28 4.10 10.19 -3.38
N ILE A 29 4.41 8.93 -3.01
CA ILE A 29 3.56 8.12 -2.13
C ILE A 29 3.25 8.88 -0.84
N GLN A 30 4.27 9.38 -0.15
CA GLN A 30 4.10 10.11 1.11
C GLN A 30 3.23 11.36 0.93
N LEU A 31 3.53 12.19 -0.07
CA LEU A 31 2.78 13.41 -0.33
C LEU A 31 1.32 13.14 -0.66
N PHE A 32 1.05 12.16 -1.53
CA PHE A 32 -0.32 11.82 -1.91
C PHE A 32 -1.12 11.25 -0.72
N LEU A 33 -0.52 10.41 0.10
CA LEU A 33 -1.20 9.86 1.29
C LEU A 33 -1.51 10.94 2.33
N GLN A 34 -0.61 11.92 2.51
CA GLN A 34 -0.78 12.98 3.51
C GLN A 34 -1.75 14.08 3.06
N ASN A 35 -1.72 14.45 1.77
CA ASN A 35 -2.40 15.66 1.29
C ASN A 35 -3.52 15.35 0.28
N GLY A 36 -3.68 14.10 -0.15
CA GLY A 36 -4.63 13.72 -1.19
C GLY A 36 -4.13 14.03 -2.61
N TYR A 37 -4.82 13.44 -3.60
CA TYR A 37 -4.43 13.60 -5.00
C TYR A 37 -4.53 15.05 -5.47
N GLN A 38 -5.60 15.77 -5.13
CA GLN A 38 -5.88 17.11 -5.70
C GLN A 38 -4.84 18.16 -5.26
N LEU A 39 -4.47 18.17 -3.98
CA LEU A 39 -3.62 19.19 -3.39
C LEU A 39 -2.12 19.05 -3.72
N VAL A 40 -1.67 17.87 -4.14
CA VAL A 40 -0.27 17.65 -4.51
C VAL A 40 0.00 18.08 -5.94
N SER A 41 1.02 18.89 -6.15
CA SER A 41 1.52 19.27 -7.47
C SER A 41 2.86 18.59 -7.81
N MET A 42 3.21 18.58 -9.12
CA MET A 42 4.53 18.07 -9.58
C MET A 42 5.69 18.91 -9.02
N ASP A 43 5.43 20.19 -8.72
CA ASP A 43 6.42 21.08 -8.10
C ASP A 43 6.66 20.72 -6.64
N ASP A 44 5.63 20.33 -5.90
CA ASP A 44 5.78 19.86 -4.51
C ASP A 44 6.60 18.60 -4.45
N VAL A 45 6.35 17.66 -5.36
CA VAL A 45 7.16 16.44 -5.48
C VAL A 45 8.62 16.77 -5.81
N ALA A 46 8.88 17.67 -6.77
CA ALA A 46 10.24 18.07 -7.13
C ALA A 46 10.99 18.68 -5.94
N LYS A 47 10.35 19.60 -5.21
CA LYS A 47 10.90 20.24 -4.02
C LYS A 47 11.21 19.21 -2.93
N ASN A 48 10.28 18.30 -2.65
CA ASN A 48 10.45 17.28 -1.62
C ASN A 48 11.58 16.31 -1.93
N CYS A 49 11.77 15.98 -3.22
CA CYS A 49 12.86 15.12 -3.69
C CYS A 49 14.22 15.84 -3.81
N GLY A 50 14.26 17.16 -3.72
CA GLY A 50 15.47 17.94 -4.00
C GLY A 50 15.94 17.87 -5.46
N VAL A 51 14.98 17.74 -6.41
CA VAL A 51 15.25 17.70 -7.84
C VAL A 51 14.54 18.85 -8.56
N THR A 52 14.88 19.07 -9.84
CA THR A 52 14.17 20.08 -10.63
C THR A 52 12.80 19.55 -11.10
N LYS A 53 11.85 20.46 -11.36
CA LYS A 53 10.56 20.13 -11.98
C LYS A 53 10.75 19.40 -13.31
N ALA A 54 11.70 19.82 -14.13
CA ALA A 54 12.04 19.16 -15.39
C ALA A 54 12.47 17.70 -15.19
N THR A 55 13.16 17.39 -14.08
CA THR A 55 13.54 16.02 -13.74
C THR A 55 12.31 15.17 -13.45
N VAL A 56 11.32 15.68 -12.71
CA VAL A 56 10.09 14.92 -12.44
C VAL A 56 9.31 14.68 -13.73
N TYR A 57 9.13 15.71 -14.57
CA TYR A 57 8.44 15.59 -15.86
C TYR A 57 9.16 14.69 -16.87
N TYR A 58 10.48 14.54 -16.75
CA TYR A 58 11.23 13.58 -17.56
C TYR A 58 10.81 12.13 -17.28
N TYR A 59 10.52 11.79 -16.02
CA TYR A 59 10.09 10.44 -15.63
C TYR A 59 8.58 10.24 -15.74
N TYR A 60 7.79 11.28 -15.48
CA TYR A 60 6.33 11.23 -15.41
C TYR A 60 5.71 12.41 -16.15
N PRO A 61 5.21 12.21 -17.38
CA PRO A 61 4.63 13.30 -18.19
C PRO A 61 3.46 14.01 -17.50
N THR A 62 2.67 13.28 -16.68
CA THR A 62 1.53 13.85 -15.97
C THR A 62 1.53 13.47 -14.48
N LYS A 63 0.75 14.23 -13.68
CA LYS A 63 0.51 13.91 -12.29
C LYS A 63 -0.21 12.55 -12.13
N ALA A 64 -1.11 12.23 -13.07
CA ALA A 64 -1.82 10.96 -13.10
C ALA A 64 -0.86 9.78 -13.29
N ASP A 65 0.14 9.89 -14.18
CA ASP A 65 1.16 8.85 -14.38
C ASP A 65 2.00 8.62 -13.12
N LEU A 66 2.44 9.72 -12.49
CA LEU A 66 3.19 9.64 -11.24
C LEU A 66 2.35 9.01 -10.11
N PHE A 67 1.08 9.44 -9.99
CA PHE A 67 0.17 8.91 -8.99
C PHE A 67 -0.07 7.40 -9.19
N THR A 68 -0.36 6.99 -10.42
CA THR A 68 -0.60 5.58 -10.75
C THR A 68 0.61 4.71 -10.41
N ASP A 69 1.82 5.08 -10.87
CA ASP A 69 3.03 4.33 -10.54
C ASP A 69 3.30 4.31 -9.03
N ALA A 70 3.12 5.45 -8.35
CA ALA A 70 3.27 5.54 -6.90
C ALA A 70 2.33 4.58 -6.15
N MET A 71 1.04 4.54 -6.51
CA MET A 71 0.06 3.66 -5.89
C MET A 71 0.31 2.19 -6.21
N VAL A 72 0.63 1.86 -7.46
CA VAL A 72 1.01 0.50 -7.87
C VAL A 72 2.23 0.02 -7.09
N GLN A 73 3.30 0.81 -7.02
CA GLN A 73 4.51 0.45 -6.26
C GLN A 73 4.23 0.30 -4.76
N MET A 74 3.36 1.13 -4.20
CA MET A 74 2.93 1.00 -2.81
C MET A 74 2.18 -0.32 -2.59
N MET A 75 1.20 -0.66 -3.44
CA MET A 75 0.41 -1.89 -3.34
C MET A 75 1.29 -3.13 -3.49
N LEU A 76 2.27 -3.12 -4.40
CA LEU A 76 3.23 -4.21 -4.58
C LEU A 76 4.07 -4.43 -3.31
N ARG A 77 4.60 -3.37 -2.70
CA ARG A 77 5.35 -3.45 -1.43
C ARG A 77 4.48 -3.97 -0.28
N ILE A 78 3.20 -3.55 -0.23
CA ILE A 78 2.25 -4.08 0.74
C ILE A 78 2.04 -5.59 0.52
N SER A 79 1.82 -6.01 -0.73
CA SER A 79 1.66 -7.42 -1.11
C SER A 79 2.88 -8.27 -0.71
N GLU A 80 4.09 -7.79 -0.99
CA GLU A 80 5.34 -8.44 -0.56
C GLU A 80 5.41 -8.58 0.97
N ARG A 81 5.11 -7.50 1.69
CA ARG A 81 5.12 -7.53 3.16
C ARG A 81 4.07 -8.48 3.75
N MET A 82 2.87 -8.52 3.15
CA MET A 82 1.82 -9.47 3.52
C MET A 82 2.31 -10.92 3.32
N ALA A 83 2.94 -11.21 2.18
CA ALA A 83 3.48 -12.53 1.88
C ALA A 83 4.57 -12.94 2.89
N GLU A 84 5.47 -12.02 3.28
CA GLU A 84 6.48 -12.27 4.31
C GLU A 84 5.85 -12.63 5.67
N ILE A 85 4.85 -11.88 6.13
CA ILE A 85 4.16 -12.15 7.40
C ILE A 85 3.49 -13.51 7.35
N LEU A 86 2.77 -13.81 6.25
CA LEU A 86 2.02 -15.06 6.08
C LEU A 86 2.91 -16.29 5.86
N SER A 87 4.17 -16.12 5.46
CA SER A 87 5.15 -17.20 5.32
C SER A 87 5.83 -17.60 6.64
N SER A 88 5.52 -16.91 7.74
CA SER A 88 6.10 -17.25 9.05
C SER A 88 5.54 -18.58 9.59
N ASN A 89 6.31 -19.23 10.48
CA ASN A 89 5.90 -20.49 11.12
C ASN A 89 4.83 -20.33 12.22
N LYS A 90 4.08 -19.24 12.23
CA LYS A 90 2.97 -19.00 13.15
C LYS A 90 1.65 -19.48 12.54
N SER A 91 0.61 -19.67 13.37
CA SER A 91 -0.74 -19.98 12.88
C SER A 91 -1.30 -18.85 11.98
N LEU A 92 -2.23 -19.19 11.09
CA LEU A 92 -2.90 -18.21 10.25
C LEU A 92 -3.52 -17.07 11.07
N LYS A 93 -4.20 -17.40 12.19
CA LYS A 93 -4.81 -16.39 13.09
C LYS A 93 -3.78 -15.38 13.57
N VAL A 94 -2.62 -15.81 14.01
CA VAL A 94 -1.55 -14.94 14.51
C VAL A 94 -0.98 -14.09 13.40
N ASN A 95 -0.75 -14.66 12.22
CA ASN A 95 -0.24 -13.93 11.06
C ASN A 95 -1.23 -12.86 10.57
N LEU A 96 -2.52 -13.19 10.49
CA LEU A 96 -3.57 -12.23 10.14
C LEU A 96 -3.66 -11.10 11.17
N HIS A 97 -3.56 -11.40 12.46
CA HIS A 97 -3.58 -10.39 13.52
C HIS A 97 -2.39 -9.42 13.38
N GLU A 98 -1.18 -9.92 13.15
CA GLU A 98 0.00 -9.09 12.92
C GLU A 98 -0.18 -8.19 11.68
N MET A 99 -0.70 -8.75 10.60
CA MET A 99 -0.96 -8.03 9.36
C MET A 99 -2.01 -6.92 9.56
N VAL A 100 -3.11 -7.21 10.27
CA VAL A 100 -4.13 -6.20 10.62
C VAL A 100 -3.51 -5.06 11.41
N LYS A 101 -2.69 -5.34 12.42
CA LYS A 101 -1.99 -4.29 13.19
C LYS A 101 -1.11 -3.41 12.33
N VAL A 102 -0.32 -4.00 11.44
CA VAL A 102 0.56 -3.26 10.51
C VAL A 102 -0.28 -2.38 9.57
N HIS A 103 -1.36 -2.93 9.00
CA HIS A 103 -2.28 -2.20 8.12
C HIS A 103 -2.93 -1.02 8.84
N LEU A 104 -3.51 -1.25 10.01
CA LEU A 104 -4.20 -0.22 10.78
C LEU A 104 -3.26 0.91 11.19
N ARG A 105 -2.03 0.61 11.63
CA ARG A 105 -1.01 1.63 11.95
C ARG A 105 -0.67 2.51 10.74
N ALA A 106 -0.63 1.91 9.56
CA ALA A 106 -0.30 2.63 8.33
C ALA A 106 -1.47 3.48 7.79
N THR A 107 -2.73 3.11 8.09
CA THR A 107 -3.92 3.71 7.47
C THR A 107 -4.82 4.46 8.44
N PHE A 108 -4.54 4.44 9.74
CA PHE A 108 -5.42 4.96 10.78
C PHE A 108 -5.82 6.43 10.59
N GLU A 109 -4.90 7.26 10.09
CA GLU A 109 -5.12 8.69 9.86
C GLU A 109 -5.53 9.03 8.43
N ILE A 110 -5.67 8.00 7.56
CA ILE A 110 -5.92 8.20 6.13
C ILE A 110 -7.38 7.91 5.82
N ASP A 111 -8.11 8.89 5.28
CA ASP A 111 -9.41 8.63 4.65
C ASP A 111 -9.23 7.96 3.27
N LEU A 112 -9.07 6.64 3.30
CA LEU A 112 -8.86 5.84 2.08
C LEU A 112 -10.03 5.94 1.10
N LYS A 113 -11.27 6.20 1.57
CA LYS A 113 -12.45 6.32 0.69
C LYS A 113 -12.42 7.64 -0.07
N ALA A 114 -12.17 8.76 0.63
CA ALA A 114 -12.04 10.07 0.00
C ALA A 114 -10.84 10.08 -0.95
N PHE A 115 -9.70 9.57 -0.52
CA PHE A 115 -8.47 9.47 -1.31
C PHE A 115 -8.68 8.73 -2.64
N THR A 116 -9.26 7.53 -2.62
CA THR A 116 -9.52 6.75 -3.85
C THR A 116 -10.58 7.38 -4.74
N LYS A 117 -11.63 7.98 -4.17
CA LYS A 117 -12.70 8.61 -4.94
C LYS A 117 -12.20 9.82 -5.73
N GLU A 118 -11.40 10.68 -5.09
CA GLU A 118 -10.84 11.88 -5.74
C GLU A 118 -9.89 11.53 -6.88
N ALA A 119 -9.05 10.52 -6.68
CA ALA A 119 -8.09 10.11 -7.69
C ALA A 119 -8.77 9.49 -8.92
N LYS A 120 -9.76 8.61 -8.72
CA LYS A 120 -10.44 7.88 -9.81
C LYS A 120 -11.02 8.78 -10.89
N VAL A 121 -11.50 9.97 -10.56
CA VAL A 121 -12.06 10.93 -11.53
C VAL A 121 -11.00 11.50 -12.49
N SER A 122 -9.73 11.45 -12.09
CA SER A 122 -8.61 12.05 -12.84
C SER A 122 -7.76 11.04 -13.61
N LEU A 123 -8.05 9.75 -13.49
CA LEU A 123 -7.29 8.65 -14.09
C LEU A 123 -7.97 8.12 -15.36
N SER A 124 -7.15 7.69 -16.32
CA SER A 124 -7.64 6.95 -17.49
C SER A 124 -8.04 5.52 -17.12
N ASP A 125 -8.81 4.87 -18.00
CA ASP A 125 -9.19 3.46 -17.83
C ASP A 125 -7.97 2.54 -17.72
N GLU A 126 -6.91 2.82 -18.49
CA GLU A 126 -5.65 2.05 -18.42
C GLU A 126 -4.96 2.23 -17.06
N GLN A 127 -4.91 3.45 -16.53
CA GLN A 127 -4.34 3.73 -15.21
C GLN A 127 -5.16 3.07 -14.09
N LEU A 128 -6.49 3.10 -14.18
CA LEU A 128 -7.37 2.39 -13.27
C LEU A 128 -7.14 0.86 -13.33
N GLN A 129 -6.97 0.32 -14.53
CA GLN A 129 -6.69 -1.11 -14.71
C GLN A 129 -5.35 -1.52 -14.07
N GLN A 130 -4.31 -0.69 -14.20
CA GLN A 130 -3.01 -0.95 -13.55
C GLN A 130 -3.15 -0.99 -12.02
N MET A 131 -3.92 -0.06 -11.44
CA MET A 131 -4.18 -0.05 -10.00
C MET A 131 -5.00 -1.27 -9.55
N ASN A 132 -6.04 -1.63 -10.30
CA ASN A 132 -6.86 -2.80 -10.00
C ASN A 132 -6.05 -4.10 -10.05
N ASN A 133 -5.15 -4.25 -11.01
CA ASN A 133 -4.26 -5.41 -11.10
C ASN A 133 -3.32 -5.49 -9.87
N ALA A 134 -2.78 -4.37 -9.41
CA ALA A 134 -1.95 -4.33 -8.21
C ALA A 134 -2.75 -4.65 -6.94
N GLU A 135 -3.99 -4.18 -6.84
CA GLU A 135 -4.90 -4.52 -5.76
C GLU A 135 -5.24 -6.01 -5.76
N GLU A 136 -5.51 -6.60 -6.92
CA GLU A 136 -5.77 -8.04 -7.05
C GLU A 136 -4.60 -8.89 -6.56
N MET A 137 -3.36 -8.46 -6.76
CA MET A 137 -2.19 -9.15 -6.21
C MET A 137 -2.22 -9.22 -4.68
N MET A 138 -2.69 -8.18 -3.99
CA MET A 138 -2.85 -8.19 -2.53
C MET A 138 -3.92 -9.20 -2.11
N TYR A 139 -5.06 -9.27 -2.82
CA TYR A 139 -6.11 -10.26 -2.57
C TYR A 139 -5.58 -11.68 -2.76
N ASN A 140 -4.82 -11.93 -3.83
CA ASN A 140 -4.26 -13.24 -4.15
C ASN A 140 -3.31 -13.76 -3.07
N VAL A 141 -2.55 -12.89 -2.40
CA VAL A 141 -1.67 -13.28 -1.27
C VAL A 141 -2.51 -13.86 -0.12
N ILE A 142 -3.61 -13.19 0.25
CA ILE A 142 -4.50 -13.68 1.32
C ILE A 142 -5.25 -14.93 0.87
N GLU A 143 -5.77 -14.99 -0.35
CA GLU A 143 -6.48 -16.15 -0.86
C GLU A 143 -5.60 -17.40 -0.83
N LYS A 144 -4.33 -17.27 -1.21
CA LYS A 144 -3.37 -18.36 -1.11
C LYS A 144 -3.18 -18.83 0.32
N ALA A 145 -3.07 -17.91 1.28
CA ALA A 145 -2.94 -18.25 2.70
C ALA A 145 -4.20 -18.97 3.24
N MET A 146 -5.40 -18.50 2.86
CA MET A 146 -6.66 -19.16 3.21
C MET A 146 -6.75 -20.57 2.61
N THR A 147 -6.36 -20.72 1.33
CA THR A 147 -6.34 -22.04 0.65
C THR A 147 -5.41 -23.01 1.38
N THR A 148 -4.19 -22.57 1.68
CA THR A 148 -3.21 -23.38 2.42
C THR A 148 -3.73 -23.76 3.81
N ALA A 149 -4.39 -22.86 4.53
CA ALA A 149 -4.96 -23.14 5.84
C ALA A 149 -6.15 -24.13 5.78
N ILE A 150 -6.95 -24.10 4.71
CA ILE A 150 -8.00 -25.09 4.45
C ILE A 150 -7.36 -26.47 4.18
N GLU A 151 -6.32 -26.53 3.34
CA GLU A 151 -5.61 -27.76 2.99
C GLU A 151 -4.94 -28.40 4.21
N ASN A 152 -4.41 -27.58 5.12
CA ASN A 152 -3.80 -28.02 6.38
C ASN A 152 -4.80 -28.26 7.52
N GLU A 153 -6.11 -28.15 7.25
CA GLU A 153 -7.19 -28.30 8.23
C GLU A 153 -7.10 -27.32 9.43
N GLU A 154 -6.38 -26.20 9.25
CA GLU A 154 -6.27 -25.12 10.25
C GLU A 154 -7.59 -24.32 10.35
N ILE A 155 -8.31 -24.18 9.22
CA ILE A 155 -9.66 -23.62 9.15
C ILE A 155 -10.61 -24.57 8.41
N PRO A 156 -11.93 -24.48 8.64
CA PRO A 156 -12.90 -25.33 7.99
C PRO A 156 -12.85 -25.24 6.47
N ARG A 157 -13.24 -26.35 5.80
CA ARG A 157 -13.41 -26.37 4.35
C ARG A 157 -14.44 -25.33 3.93
N GLY A 158 -14.09 -24.53 2.91
CA GLY A 158 -14.94 -23.45 2.41
C GLY A 158 -14.35 -22.80 1.16
N ASN A 159 -14.96 -21.70 0.75
CA ASN A 159 -14.50 -20.92 -0.39
C ASN A 159 -13.43 -19.92 0.06
N SER A 160 -12.13 -20.18 -0.27
CA SER A 160 -11.00 -19.30 0.08
C SER A 160 -11.18 -17.89 -0.43
N LYS A 161 -11.73 -17.71 -1.63
CA LYS A 161 -12.03 -16.40 -2.20
C LYS A 161 -13.08 -15.65 -1.38
N PHE A 162 -14.14 -16.34 -0.92
CA PHE A 162 -15.13 -15.74 -0.03
C PHE A 162 -14.51 -15.32 1.31
N TYR A 163 -13.70 -16.18 1.93
CA TYR A 163 -13.00 -15.86 3.17
C TYR A 163 -12.07 -14.63 3.00
N THR A 164 -11.39 -14.54 1.87
CA THR A 164 -10.54 -13.40 1.53
C THR A 164 -11.35 -12.12 1.41
N GLN A 165 -12.45 -12.13 0.65
CA GLN A 165 -13.31 -10.94 0.48
C GLN A 165 -13.93 -10.52 1.82
N LEU A 166 -14.38 -11.48 2.62
CA LEU A 166 -14.92 -11.21 3.95
C LEU A 166 -13.86 -10.58 4.86
N PHE A 167 -12.62 -11.10 4.83
CA PHE A 167 -11.52 -10.53 5.60
C PHE A 167 -11.27 -9.05 5.27
N PHE A 168 -11.14 -8.71 3.99
CA PHE A 168 -10.94 -7.30 3.59
C PHE A 168 -12.16 -6.43 3.89
N ALA A 169 -13.37 -6.96 3.77
CA ALA A 169 -14.59 -6.24 4.13
C ALA A 169 -14.63 -5.90 5.64
N ILE A 170 -14.28 -6.86 6.49
CA ILE A 170 -14.20 -6.63 7.95
C ILE A 170 -13.03 -5.69 8.30
N LEU A 171 -11.87 -5.86 7.65
CA LEU A 171 -10.72 -4.99 7.85
C LEU A 171 -11.04 -3.52 7.57
N SER A 172 -11.92 -3.26 6.60
CA SER A 172 -12.32 -1.90 6.25
C SER A 172 -13.03 -1.13 7.38
N ILE A 173 -13.55 -1.82 8.41
CA ILE A 173 -14.17 -1.19 9.59
C ILE A 173 -13.16 -0.39 10.39
N GLY A 174 -11.87 -0.74 10.32
CA GLY A 174 -10.79 -0.01 10.96
C GLY A 174 -10.65 1.44 10.48
N ASN A 175 -11.10 1.72 9.25
CA ASN A 175 -11.11 3.06 8.67
C ASN A 175 -12.46 3.79 8.85
N TYR A 176 -13.40 3.18 9.57
CA TYR A 176 -14.67 3.84 9.88
C TYR A 176 -14.43 5.02 10.82
N ARG A 177 -15.10 6.13 10.54
CA ARG A 177 -15.18 7.32 11.40
C ARG A 177 -16.64 7.70 11.52
N ASP A 178 -17.04 8.10 12.72
CA ASP A 178 -18.37 8.63 12.97
C ASP A 178 -18.52 10.08 12.45
N THR A 179 -19.64 10.70 12.73
CA THR A 179 -19.93 12.09 12.33
C THR A 179 -18.97 13.10 12.93
N ASP A 180 -18.36 12.78 14.07
CA ASP A 180 -17.37 13.61 14.77
C ASP A 180 -15.92 13.25 14.34
N GLN A 181 -15.74 12.45 13.30
CA GLN A 181 -14.46 11.95 12.81
C GLN A 181 -13.70 11.07 13.82
N LYS A 182 -14.41 10.44 14.75
CA LYS A 182 -13.83 9.56 15.76
C LYS A 182 -13.89 8.10 15.33
N SER A 183 -12.86 7.34 15.68
CA SER A 183 -12.88 5.89 15.62
C SER A 183 -13.84 5.33 16.67
N ILE A 184 -14.49 4.19 16.35
CA ILE A 184 -15.27 3.43 17.33
C ILE A 184 -14.40 2.63 18.31
N PHE A 185 -13.09 2.60 18.11
CA PHE A 185 -12.12 1.88 18.93
C PHE A 185 -11.20 2.87 19.65
N SER A 186 -10.80 2.53 20.87
CA SER A 186 -9.93 3.36 21.68
C SER A 186 -8.46 3.25 21.28
N THR A 187 -8.04 2.08 20.80
CA THR A 187 -6.66 1.80 20.40
C THR A 187 -6.59 0.91 19.15
N ILE A 188 -5.47 0.98 18.45
CA ILE A 188 -5.20 0.09 17.30
C ILE A 188 -5.13 -1.38 17.74
N ASP A 189 -4.61 -1.66 18.92
CA ASP A 189 -4.48 -3.03 19.43
C ASP A 189 -5.88 -3.62 19.74
N GLU A 190 -6.76 -2.87 20.41
CA GLU A 190 -8.15 -3.25 20.61
C GLU A 190 -8.88 -3.51 19.28
N MET A 191 -8.72 -2.60 18.32
CA MET A 191 -9.32 -2.72 16.99
C MET A 191 -8.86 -3.98 16.27
N ALA A 192 -7.55 -4.26 16.26
CA ALA A 192 -6.99 -5.44 15.61
C ALA A 192 -7.50 -6.73 16.26
N GLU A 193 -7.57 -6.78 17.59
CA GLU A 193 -8.08 -7.92 18.33
C GLU A 193 -9.55 -8.19 18.00
N GLN A 194 -10.41 -7.18 18.06
CA GLN A 194 -11.84 -7.33 17.76
C GLN A 194 -12.10 -7.74 16.30
N ILE A 195 -11.38 -7.15 15.33
CA ILE A 195 -11.48 -7.49 13.91
C ILE A 195 -11.13 -8.97 13.70
N ILE A 196 -10.00 -9.41 14.26
CA ILE A 196 -9.53 -10.78 14.08
C ILE A 196 -10.42 -11.78 14.80
N ASP A 197 -10.84 -11.48 16.02
CA ASP A 197 -11.70 -12.39 16.77
C ASP A 197 -13.07 -12.55 16.12
N PHE A 198 -13.65 -11.47 15.60
CA PHE A 198 -14.91 -11.54 14.86
C PHE A 198 -14.76 -12.37 13.58
N PHE A 199 -13.73 -12.11 12.78
CA PHE A 199 -13.47 -12.86 11.56
C PHE A 199 -13.21 -14.35 11.86
N TRP A 200 -12.32 -14.63 12.83
CA TRP A 200 -11.94 -15.99 13.17
C TRP A 200 -13.10 -16.82 13.71
N ASN A 201 -13.86 -16.27 14.65
CA ASN A 201 -15.03 -16.95 15.18
C ASN A 201 -16.11 -17.17 14.14
N GLY A 202 -16.24 -16.23 13.17
CA GLY A 202 -17.16 -16.36 12.05
C GLY A 202 -16.82 -17.51 11.11
N ILE A 203 -15.54 -17.69 10.76
CA ILE A 203 -15.12 -18.79 9.88
C ILE A 203 -15.02 -20.14 10.58
N MET A 204 -14.64 -20.16 11.87
CA MET A 204 -14.54 -21.41 12.64
C MET A 204 -15.90 -22.01 12.97
N GLY A 205 -16.97 -21.21 12.92
CA GLY A 205 -18.30 -21.63 13.35
C GLY A 205 -18.40 -21.80 14.88
N LYS A 206 -19.61 -21.67 15.41
CA LYS A 206 -19.86 -22.16 16.78
C LYS A 206 -19.91 -23.70 16.74
N LYS A 207 -19.02 -24.34 17.48
CA LYS A 207 -19.26 -25.75 17.86
C LYS A 207 -20.49 -25.84 18.76
#